data_6544f402ec5c4ed5ab4912cf4290b401
#
_entry.id   6544f402ec5c4ed5ab4912cf4290b401
#
_cell.length_a   1.000
_cell.length_b   1.000
_cell.length_c   1.000
_cell.angle_alpha   90.00
_cell.angle_beta   90.00
_cell.angle_gamma   90.00
#
_symmetry.space_group_name_H-M   'P 1'
#
loop_
_entity.id
_entity.type
_entity.pdbx_description
1 polymer ?
#
loop_
_entity_poly.entity_id
_entity_poly.type
_entity_poly.pdbx_seq_one_letter_code
_entity_poly.pdbx_strand_id
1 'polypeptide(L)'
;MLKFLHKAINHGTFCCTIRAPQNLYTVETLPSFLLLSSIRYRYISSTSNQHSFTVSYLINTCGFSREAALSASKSVNFETPDKADLVISFFKNHGFSQTQVSSIIRRHPPLLLSNPQMNLLPKFEFFRSNGFSSSDIAKVLTRLPHILKRNLENHIIPSFVFLKSLLRTNENTIIALTRFWSIPVVKLDTCVIPNVNLLREIGVPESIIWGFIKKWTRAITTDTVRFKEIVEGVKEMGFNPLRLNFVQAVLAYSGMNKSTWERKVNAYKRWGLSEEEILVAFGKSPQCITVSEDKIMRVMDFLVNGMGVEASLIVKCPTLTSLSLEKRLIPRASVIQVLQSKGLVKKNMYLPRVFVYGEELFLQKFVTCYKEEASDLLKLYKEKLDL
;
A
#
# COMPACT_ATOMS: atom_id res chain seq x y z
N MET A 1 8.18 25.69 17.51
CA MET A 1 8.18 24.42 16.76
C MET A 1 7.67 23.24 17.61
N LEU A 2 8.29 22.91 18.75
CA LEU A 2 7.88 21.84 19.67
C LEU A 2 6.44 21.95 20.19
N LYS A 3 5.95 23.17 20.52
CA LYS A 3 4.57 23.39 20.99
C LYS A 3 3.50 23.04 19.95
N PHE A 4 3.82 23.11 18.65
CA PHE A 4 2.90 22.80 17.57
C PHE A 4 2.84 21.30 17.28
N LEU A 5 3.97 20.61 17.34
CA LEU A 5 4.01 19.14 17.33
C LEU A 5 3.09 18.55 18.42
N HIS A 6 3.12 19.14 19.63
CA HIS A 6 2.23 18.76 20.70
C HIS A 6 0.73 19.02 20.42
N LYS A 7 0.39 20.11 19.73
CA LYS A 7 -1.01 20.46 19.46
C LYS A 7 -1.64 19.63 18.34
N ALA A 8 -0.94 19.43 17.22
CA ALA A 8 -1.44 18.64 16.10
C ALA A 8 -1.57 17.14 16.41
N ILE A 9 -0.78 16.62 17.38
CA ILE A 9 -0.79 15.21 17.74
C ILE A 9 -1.83 14.91 18.85
N ASN A 10 -2.22 15.90 19.68
CA ASN A 10 -3.19 15.71 20.77
C ASN A 10 -4.64 15.48 20.30
N HIS A 11 -5.00 15.90 19.09
CA HIS A 11 -6.36 15.71 18.56
C HIS A 11 -6.59 14.35 17.87
N GLY A 12 -5.64 13.42 17.93
CA GLY A 12 -5.64 12.14 17.22
C GLY A 12 -6.32 10.95 17.91
N THR A 13 -7.08 11.13 18.99
CA THR A 13 -7.76 10.03 19.69
C THR A 13 -9.27 10.19 19.66
N PHE A 14 -9.89 10.02 18.51
CA PHE A 14 -11.28 9.60 18.43
C PHE A 14 -11.36 8.28 17.66
N CYS A 15 -11.27 7.22 18.44
CA CYS A 15 -11.74 5.90 18.05
C CYS A 15 -13.26 6.01 17.92
N CYS A 16 -13.80 5.89 16.70
CA CYS A 16 -15.22 5.70 16.48
C CYS A 16 -15.65 4.35 17.06
N THR A 17 -15.93 4.32 18.33
CA THR A 17 -16.81 3.31 18.93
C THR A 17 -18.23 3.70 18.57
N ILE A 18 -18.79 3.04 17.59
CA ILE A 18 -20.23 3.06 17.34
C ILE A 18 -20.88 2.37 18.54
N ARG A 19 -21.41 3.17 19.47
CA ARG A 19 -22.34 2.69 20.49
C ARG A 19 -23.67 2.40 19.81
N ALA A 20 -24.05 1.15 19.78
CA ALA A 20 -25.43 0.74 19.52
C ALA A 20 -26.33 1.26 20.64
N PRO A 21 -27.54 1.78 20.35
CA PRO A 21 -28.46 2.18 21.39
C PRO A 21 -28.98 0.92 22.11
N GLN A 22 -28.77 0.91 23.42
CA GLN A 22 -29.44 -0.05 24.31
C GLN A 22 -30.89 0.39 24.49
N ASN A 23 -31.80 -0.32 23.85
CA ASN A 23 -33.21 -0.28 24.25
C ASN A 23 -33.42 -1.38 25.32
N LEU A 24 -33.67 -0.91 26.51
CA LEU A 24 -34.26 -1.73 27.57
C LEU A 24 -35.70 -2.04 27.20
N TYR A 25 -36.00 -3.30 27.00
CA TYR A 25 -37.33 -3.84 27.24
C TYR A 25 -37.20 -5.09 28.11
N THR A 26 -37.78 -4.96 29.29
CA THR A 26 -38.05 -6.05 30.22
C THR A 26 -39.01 -7.03 29.55
N VAL A 27 -38.64 -8.32 29.51
CA VAL A 27 -39.54 -9.39 29.12
C VAL A 27 -39.71 -10.27 30.33
N GLU A 28 -40.95 -10.31 30.79
CA GLU A 28 -41.45 -11.26 31.80
C GLU A 28 -41.34 -12.71 31.31
N THR A 29 -41.03 -13.56 32.24
CA THR A 29 -40.95 -15.00 32.11
C THR A 29 -42.35 -15.61 32.06
N LEU A 30 -42.58 -16.57 31.16
CA LEU A 30 -43.45 -17.74 31.42
C LEU A 30 -43.09 -18.93 30.48
N PRO A 31 -43.47 -20.16 30.86
CA PRO A 31 -42.63 -21.31 30.56
C PRO A 31 -43.22 -22.34 29.57
N SER A 32 -42.30 -23.17 29.12
CA SER A 32 -42.47 -24.60 28.80
C SER A 32 -43.22 -25.08 27.58
N PHE A 33 -42.56 -26.02 27.02
CA PHE A 33 -42.91 -27.33 26.50
C PHE A 33 -43.02 -27.55 24.99
N LEU A 34 -42.02 -28.35 24.56
CA LEU A 34 -42.17 -29.48 23.62
C LEU A 34 -42.83 -29.20 22.27
N LEU A 35 -42.02 -29.17 21.25
CA LEU A 35 -42.26 -29.84 19.94
C LEU A 35 -41.43 -29.15 18.84
N LEU A 36 -40.24 -29.59 18.60
CA LEU A 36 -39.53 -29.35 17.32
C LEU A 36 -38.28 -30.25 17.22
N SER A 37 -38.48 -31.57 17.33
CA SER A 37 -37.42 -32.55 17.08
C SER A 37 -37.50 -33.21 15.69
N SER A 38 -38.36 -32.73 14.78
CA SER A 38 -38.56 -33.42 13.49
C SER A 38 -38.22 -32.61 12.23
N ILE A 39 -37.74 -31.35 12.37
CA ILE A 39 -37.43 -30.52 11.20
C ILE A 39 -35.91 -30.42 10.89
N ARG A 40 -35.08 -30.91 11.81
CA ARG A 40 -33.59 -30.78 11.63
C ARG A 40 -32.96 -31.90 10.78
N TYR A 41 -33.65 -32.93 10.39
CA TYR A 41 -33.07 -34.05 9.66
C TYR A 41 -33.20 -34.01 8.12
N ARG A 42 -33.98 -33.10 7.55
CA ARG A 42 -34.11 -33.00 6.07
C ARG A 42 -33.22 -31.98 5.37
N TYR A 43 -32.50 -31.12 6.12
CA TYR A 43 -31.65 -30.11 5.52
C TYR A 43 -30.18 -30.52 5.36
N ILE A 44 -29.76 -31.65 5.96
CA ILE A 44 -28.35 -32.08 5.95
C ILE A 44 -27.97 -32.91 4.72
N SER A 45 -28.94 -33.55 4.06
CA SER A 45 -28.65 -34.42 2.92
C SER A 45 -28.59 -33.71 1.56
N SER A 46 -29.15 -32.49 1.43
CA SER A 46 -29.09 -31.74 0.17
C SER A 46 -27.85 -30.86 0.04
N THR A 47 -27.19 -30.48 1.13
CA THR A 47 -26.02 -29.60 1.11
C THR A 47 -24.72 -30.30 0.72
N SER A 48 -24.58 -31.59 0.95
CA SER A 48 -23.34 -32.32 0.63
C SER A 48 -23.14 -32.54 -0.88
N ASN A 49 -24.22 -32.82 -1.62
CA ASN A 49 -24.13 -33.00 -3.07
C ASN A 49 -24.03 -31.70 -3.86
N GLN A 50 -24.66 -30.62 -3.36
CA GLN A 50 -24.55 -29.28 -3.97
C GLN A 50 -23.13 -28.69 -3.86
N HIS A 51 -22.48 -28.84 -2.69
CA HIS A 51 -21.08 -28.46 -2.52
C HIS A 51 -20.13 -29.30 -3.41
N SER A 52 -20.48 -30.52 -3.75
CA SER A 52 -19.71 -31.38 -4.63
C SER A 52 -19.63 -30.85 -6.08
N PHE A 53 -20.75 -30.39 -6.67
CA PHE A 53 -20.77 -29.88 -8.05
C PHE A 53 -19.99 -28.57 -8.17
N THR A 54 -20.30 -27.57 -7.34
CA THR A 54 -19.60 -26.29 -7.33
C THR A 54 -18.10 -26.47 -7.11
N VAL A 55 -17.69 -27.30 -6.16
CA VAL A 55 -16.27 -27.58 -5.87
C VAL A 55 -15.59 -28.23 -7.07
N SER A 56 -16.22 -29.25 -7.67
CA SER A 56 -15.69 -29.91 -8.87
C SER A 56 -15.54 -28.96 -10.04
N TYR A 57 -16.51 -28.08 -10.26
CA TYR A 57 -16.47 -27.06 -11.31
C TYR A 57 -15.33 -26.05 -11.09
N LEU A 58 -15.16 -25.55 -9.86
CA LEU A 58 -14.10 -24.61 -9.51
C LEU A 58 -12.70 -25.22 -9.72
N ILE A 59 -12.53 -26.51 -9.42
CA ILE A 59 -11.27 -27.22 -9.66
C ILE A 59 -11.04 -27.40 -11.16
N ASN A 60 -11.98 -28.02 -11.85
CA ASN A 60 -11.79 -28.49 -13.22
C ASN A 60 -11.84 -27.36 -14.24
N THR A 61 -12.73 -26.38 -14.07
CA THR A 61 -12.95 -25.29 -15.03
C THR A 61 -12.20 -24.01 -14.66
N CYS A 62 -12.13 -23.70 -13.36
CA CYS A 62 -11.48 -22.46 -12.91
C CYS A 62 -10.03 -22.67 -12.45
N GLY A 63 -9.53 -23.90 -12.36
CA GLY A 63 -8.14 -24.21 -11.98
C GLY A 63 -7.83 -23.92 -10.51
N PHE A 64 -8.80 -24.11 -9.60
CA PHE A 64 -8.59 -23.96 -8.16
C PHE A 64 -7.91 -25.19 -7.55
N SER A 65 -7.12 -24.99 -6.49
CA SER A 65 -6.79 -26.10 -5.62
C SER A 65 -8.04 -26.57 -4.86
N ARG A 66 -8.06 -27.83 -4.38
CA ARG A 66 -9.17 -28.38 -3.61
C ARG A 66 -9.53 -27.50 -2.40
N GLU A 67 -8.54 -27.02 -1.67
CA GLU A 67 -8.72 -26.13 -0.51
C GLU A 67 -9.33 -24.78 -0.90
N ALA A 68 -8.83 -24.18 -1.98
CA ALA A 68 -9.36 -22.92 -2.50
C ALA A 68 -10.80 -23.09 -3.00
N ALA A 69 -11.13 -24.19 -3.67
CA ALA A 69 -12.47 -24.49 -4.13
C ALA A 69 -13.45 -24.70 -2.97
N LEU A 70 -13.06 -25.42 -1.92
CA LEU A 70 -13.85 -25.59 -0.70
C LEU A 70 -14.05 -24.25 0.03
N SER A 71 -13.05 -23.39 0.06
CA SER A 71 -13.20 -22.05 0.64
C SER A 71 -14.15 -21.17 -0.19
N ALA A 72 -14.01 -21.20 -1.49
CA ALA A 72 -14.84 -20.42 -2.42
C ALA A 72 -16.30 -20.88 -2.44
N SER A 73 -16.56 -22.19 -2.32
CA SER A 73 -17.90 -22.77 -2.29
C SER A 73 -18.74 -22.30 -1.09
N LYS A 74 -18.12 -21.75 -0.06
CA LYS A 74 -18.85 -21.08 1.04
C LYS A 74 -19.50 -19.76 0.62
N SER A 75 -19.01 -19.12 -0.44
CA SER A 75 -19.48 -17.81 -0.93
C SER A 75 -20.24 -17.90 -2.26
N VAL A 76 -20.12 -19.01 -2.98
CA VAL A 76 -20.80 -19.25 -4.25
C VAL A 76 -21.26 -20.72 -4.30
N ASN A 77 -22.52 -20.92 -4.64
CA ASN A 77 -23.09 -22.26 -4.79
C ASN A 77 -24.01 -22.32 -6.00
N PHE A 78 -23.85 -23.33 -6.84
CA PHE A 78 -24.68 -23.61 -8.01
C PHE A 78 -24.69 -25.10 -8.34
N GLU A 79 -25.78 -25.55 -8.96
CA GLU A 79 -26.03 -26.96 -9.27
C GLU A 79 -25.80 -27.27 -10.75
N THR A 80 -25.85 -26.25 -11.60
CA THR A 80 -25.62 -26.38 -13.05
C THR A 80 -24.56 -25.39 -13.52
N PRO A 81 -23.79 -25.70 -14.60
CA PRO A 81 -22.71 -24.86 -15.06
C PRO A 81 -23.19 -23.62 -15.86
N ASP A 82 -24.46 -23.57 -16.26
CA ASP A 82 -24.98 -22.64 -17.27
C ASP A 82 -24.60 -21.18 -17.01
N LYS A 83 -24.89 -20.67 -15.81
CA LYS A 83 -24.55 -19.28 -15.46
C LYS A 83 -23.03 -19.07 -15.37
N ALA A 84 -22.33 -20.02 -14.81
CA ALA A 84 -20.87 -19.94 -14.67
C ALA A 84 -20.19 -19.97 -16.01
N ASP A 85 -20.64 -20.82 -16.95
CA ASP A 85 -20.11 -20.92 -18.31
C ASP A 85 -20.38 -19.65 -19.12
N LEU A 86 -21.55 -19.03 -18.97
CA LEU A 86 -21.86 -17.75 -19.58
C LEU A 86 -20.86 -16.66 -19.14
N VAL A 87 -20.51 -16.61 -17.85
CA VAL A 87 -19.56 -15.64 -17.32
C VAL A 87 -18.15 -15.91 -17.85
N ILE A 88 -17.71 -17.18 -17.84
CA ILE A 88 -16.39 -17.55 -18.33
C ILE A 88 -16.27 -17.26 -19.83
N SER A 89 -17.29 -17.65 -20.62
CA SER A 89 -17.36 -17.38 -22.06
C SER A 89 -17.35 -15.88 -22.35
N PHE A 90 -18.08 -15.08 -21.56
CA PHE A 90 -18.07 -13.63 -21.68
C PHE A 90 -16.65 -13.07 -21.55
N PHE A 91 -15.88 -13.45 -20.51
CA PHE A 91 -14.50 -12.99 -20.37
C PHE A 91 -13.61 -13.44 -21.53
N LYS A 92 -13.71 -14.69 -21.95
CA LYS A 92 -12.94 -15.23 -23.09
C LYS A 92 -13.23 -14.46 -24.38
N ASN A 93 -14.50 -14.20 -24.69
CA ASN A 93 -14.92 -13.44 -25.85
C ASN A 93 -14.46 -11.96 -25.81
N HIS A 94 -14.13 -11.45 -24.63
CA HIS A 94 -13.58 -10.11 -24.43
C HIS A 94 -12.05 -10.07 -24.34
N GLY A 95 -11.37 -11.20 -24.70
CA GLY A 95 -9.91 -11.28 -24.83
C GLY A 95 -9.16 -11.60 -23.53
N PHE A 96 -9.83 -12.14 -22.51
CA PHE A 96 -9.17 -12.59 -21.30
C PHE A 96 -8.60 -13.98 -21.45
N SER A 97 -7.35 -14.17 -21.02
CA SER A 97 -6.75 -15.50 -20.96
C SER A 97 -7.37 -16.35 -19.86
N GLN A 98 -7.25 -17.69 -19.95
CA GLN A 98 -7.73 -18.60 -18.91
C GLN A 98 -7.13 -18.26 -17.53
N THR A 99 -5.85 -17.87 -17.47
CA THR A 99 -5.18 -17.48 -16.22
C THR A 99 -5.76 -16.20 -15.63
N GLN A 100 -6.12 -15.23 -16.45
CA GLN A 100 -6.77 -14.00 -16.01
C GLN A 100 -8.18 -14.28 -15.49
N VAL A 101 -8.97 -15.08 -16.20
CA VAL A 101 -10.30 -15.49 -15.76
C VAL A 101 -10.22 -16.23 -14.41
N SER A 102 -9.33 -17.21 -14.28
CA SER A 102 -9.10 -17.94 -13.04
C SER A 102 -8.69 -17.02 -11.89
N SER A 103 -7.84 -16.03 -12.15
CA SER A 103 -7.44 -15.03 -11.15
C SER A 103 -8.60 -14.14 -10.70
N ILE A 104 -9.46 -13.71 -11.62
CA ILE A 104 -10.66 -12.91 -11.34
C ILE A 104 -11.63 -13.70 -10.45
N ILE A 105 -11.95 -14.92 -10.87
CA ILE A 105 -12.90 -15.78 -10.15
C ILE A 105 -12.34 -16.18 -8.77
N ARG A 106 -11.05 -16.44 -8.65
CA ARG A 106 -10.42 -16.76 -7.36
C ARG A 106 -10.56 -15.63 -6.34
N ARG A 107 -10.46 -14.39 -6.79
CA ARG A 107 -10.62 -13.21 -5.93
C ARG A 107 -12.07 -12.86 -5.66
N HIS A 108 -12.97 -13.28 -6.56
CA HIS A 108 -14.39 -12.98 -6.44
C HIS A 108 -15.27 -14.08 -7.00
N PRO A 109 -15.38 -15.26 -6.30
CA PRO A 109 -16.16 -16.39 -6.78
C PRO A 109 -17.64 -16.11 -7.08
N PRO A 110 -18.36 -15.23 -6.31
CA PRO A 110 -19.75 -14.92 -6.62
C PRO A 110 -20.01 -14.29 -7.99
N LEU A 111 -18.96 -13.86 -8.69
CA LEU A 111 -19.08 -13.33 -10.04
C LEU A 111 -19.63 -14.36 -11.04
N LEU A 112 -19.40 -15.66 -10.78
CA LEU A 112 -19.95 -16.76 -11.58
C LEU A 112 -21.48 -16.78 -11.65
N LEU A 113 -22.15 -16.15 -10.70
CA LEU A 113 -23.61 -16.06 -10.67
C LEU A 113 -24.16 -14.78 -11.32
N SER A 114 -23.28 -13.90 -11.82
CA SER A 114 -23.67 -12.64 -12.44
C SER A 114 -24.31 -12.87 -13.80
N ASN A 115 -25.24 -12.00 -14.19
CA ASN A 115 -25.71 -11.93 -15.57
C ASN A 115 -24.70 -11.10 -16.39
N PRO A 116 -23.98 -11.68 -17.38
CA PRO A 116 -22.97 -10.97 -18.14
C PRO A 116 -23.54 -9.76 -18.90
N GLN A 117 -24.70 -9.90 -19.53
CA GLN A 117 -25.30 -8.85 -20.36
C GLN A 117 -25.75 -7.65 -19.52
N MET A 118 -26.38 -7.92 -18.38
CA MET A 118 -26.91 -6.85 -17.53
C MET A 118 -25.85 -6.22 -16.62
N ASN A 119 -24.89 -7.02 -16.12
CA ASN A 119 -24.01 -6.58 -15.05
C ASN A 119 -22.56 -6.32 -15.50
N LEU A 120 -22.09 -7.03 -16.54
CA LEU A 120 -20.70 -6.94 -16.98
C LEU A 120 -20.55 -6.08 -18.23
N LEU A 121 -21.35 -6.35 -19.25
CA LEU A 121 -21.26 -5.69 -20.56
C LEU A 121 -21.30 -4.15 -20.44
N PRO A 122 -22.24 -3.51 -19.72
CA PRO A 122 -22.28 -2.05 -19.64
C PRO A 122 -20.98 -1.43 -19.08
N LYS A 123 -20.32 -2.14 -18.16
CA LYS A 123 -19.04 -1.69 -17.59
C LYS A 123 -17.90 -1.80 -18.57
N PHE A 124 -17.88 -2.87 -19.37
CA PHE A 124 -16.90 -3.04 -20.44
C PHE A 124 -17.06 -1.98 -21.54
N GLU A 125 -18.31 -1.71 -21.94
CA GLU A 125 -18.63 -0.66 -22.91
C GLU A 125 -18.23 0.71 -22.41
N PHE A 126 -18.49 1.02 -21.13
CA PHE A 126 -18.05 2.25 -20.51
C PHE A 126 -16.53 2.41 -20.55
N PHE A 127 -15.76 1.38 -20.21
CA PHE A 127 -14.30 1.48 -20.29
C PHE A 127 -13.82 1.64 -21.74
N ARG A 128 -14.40 0.91 -22.68
CA ARG A 128 -14.05 1.02 -24.11
C ARG A 128 -14.35 2.41 -24.67
N SER A 129 -15.54 2.95 -24.40
CA SER A 129 -15.92 4.30 -24.84
C SER A 129 -15.03 5.40 -24.26
N ASN A 130 -14.36 5.12 -23.14
CA ASN A 130 -13.37 6.01 -22.54
C ASN A 130 -11.92 5.70 -22.97
N GLY A 131 -11.71 4.93 -24.03
CA GLY A 131 -10.41 4.71 -24.66
C GLY A 131 -9.55 3.61 -24.01
N PHE A 132 -10.14 2.71 -23.23
CA PHE A 132 -9.42 1.56 -22.68
C PHE A 132 -9.37 0.43 -23.72
N SER A 133 -8.18 -0.07 -23.95
CA SER A 133 -8.01 -1.29 -24.75
C SER A 133 -8.50 -2.52 -23.98
N SER A 134 -8.78 -3.63 -24.69
CA SER A 134 -9.11 -4.91 -24.04
C SER A 134 -8.00 -5.35 -23.06
N SER A 135 -6.73 -5.09 -23.40
CA SER A 135 -5.58 -5.36 -22.52
C SER A 135 -5.62 -4.53 -21.24
N ASP A 136 -6.02 -3.25 -21.32
CA ASP A 136 -6.11 -2.38 -20.15
C ASP A 136 -7.25 -2.81 -19.23
N ILE A 137 -8.40 -3.14 -19.81
CA ILE A 137 -9.55 -3.68 -19.07
C ILE A 137 -9.15 -4.98 -18.36
N ALA A 138 -8.44 -5.89 -19.07
CA ALA A 138 -7.97 -7.12 -18.48
C ALA A 138 -7.00 -6.88 -17.31
N LYS A 139 -6.05 -5.93 -17.44
CA LYS A 139 -5.13 -5.54 -16.35
C LYS A 139 -5.88 -5.02 -15.12
N VAL A 140 -6.86 -4.13 -15.34
CA VAL A 140 -7.66 -3.55 -14.24
C VAL A 140 -8.46 -4.64 -13.55
N LEU A 141 -9.23 -5.42 -14.29
CA LEU A 141 -10.17 -6.40 -13.73
C LEU A 141 -9.45 -7.60 -13.08
N THR A 142 -8.30 -8.01 -13.60
CA THR A 142 -7.49 -9.05 -12.97
C THR A 142 -6.95 -8.60 -11.59
N ARG A 143 -6.62 -7.32 -11.46
CA ARG A 143 -6.15 -6.76 -10.18
C ARG A 143 -7.28 -6.48 -9.21
N LEU A 144 -8.43 -6.06 -9.72
CA LEU A 144 -9.56 -5.52 -8.94
C LEU A 144 -10.91 -6.08 -9.43
N PRO A 145 -11.17 -7.37 -9.35
CA PRO A 145 -12.42 -7.95 -9.84
C PRO A 145 -13.66 -7.45 -9.10
N HIS A 146 -13.53 -6.97 -7.88
CA HIS A 146 -14.63 -6.39 -7.11
C HIS A 146 -15.21 -5.10 -7.70
N ILE A 147 -14.52 -4.47 -8.64
CA ILE A 147 -15.04 -3.38 -9.47
C ILE A 147 -16.36 -3.79 -10.15
N LEU A 148 -16.43 -5.03 -10.60
CA LEU A 148 -17.57 -5.55 -11.32
C LEU A 148 -18.84 -5.68 -10.45
N LYS A 149 -18.69 -5.65 -9.12
CA LYS A 149 -19.81 -5.59 -8.17
C LYS A 149 -20.40 -4.19 -8.03
N ARG A 150 -19.62 -3.15 -8.34
CA ARG A 150 -20.07 -1.78 -8.11
C ARG A 150 -21.08 -1.35 -9.15
N ASN A 151 -22.01 -0.49 -8.73
CA ASN A 151 -22.95 0.13 -9.64
C ASN A 151 -22.20 1.06 -10.62
N LEU A 152 -22.54 0.99 -11.90
CA LEU A 152 -21.90 1.76 -12.94
C LEU A 152 -22.13 3.28 -12.74
N GLU A 153 -23.38 3.68 -12.61
CA GLU A 153 -23.79 5.10 -12.56
C GLU A 153 -23.34 5.78 -11.25
N ASN A 154 -23.56 5.11 -10.12
CA ASN A 154 -23.38 5.73 -8.80
C ASN A 154 -21.96 5.58 -8.24
N HIS A 155 -21.11 4.72 -8.85
CA HIS A 155 -19.77 4.46 -8.33
C HIS A 155 -18.67 4.54 -9.39
N ILE A 156 -18.85 3.82 -10.52
CA ILE A 156 -17.79 3.70 -11.52
C ILE A 156 -17.59 5.01 -12.24
N ILE A 157 -18.67 5.55 -12.79
CA ILE A 157 -18.64 6.79 -13.58
C ILE A 157 -18.13 7.98 -12.75
N PRO A 158 -18.66 8.29 -11.56
CA PRO A 158 -18.17 9.41 -10.76
C PRO A 158 -16.68 9.27 -10.39
N SER A 159 -16.25 8.09 -9.95
CA SER A 159 -14.85 7.85 -9.64
C SER A 159 -13.94 8.00 -10.85
N PHE A 160 -14.39 7.53 -12.01
CA PHE A 160 -13.63 7.64 -13.25
C PHE A 160 -13.52 9.09 -13.74
N VAL A 161 -14.63 9.83 -13.75
CA VAL A 161 -14.64 11.25 -14.14
C VAL A 161 -13.71 12.06 -13.25
N PHE A 162 -13.77 11.84 -11.93
CA PHE A 162 -12.86 12.47 -11.00
C PHE A 162 -11.40 12.15 -11.30
N LEU A 163 -11.06 10.88 -11.46
CA LEU A 163 -9.68 10.48 -11.75
C LEU A 163 -9.22 11.02 -13.11
N LYS A 164 -10.06 11.02 -14.11
CA LYS A 164 -9.73 11.55 -15.44
C LYS A 164 -9.46 13.05 -15.41
N SER A 165 -10.22 13.82 -14.62
CA SER A 165 -10.00 15.26 -14.44
C SER A 165 -8.64 15.57 -13.79
N LEU A 166 -8.17 14.69 -12.92
CA LEU A 166 -6.87 14.83 -12.26
C LEU A 166 -5.69 14.39 -13.13
N LEU A 167 -5.88 13.42 -14.04
CA LEU A 167 -4.78 12.61 -14.58
C LEU A 167 -4.42 12.88 -16.04
N ARG A 168 -5.28 13.51 -16.75
CA ARG A 168 -5.12 13.89 -18.17
C ARG A 168 -4.76 12.77 -19.16
N THR A 169 -4.25 11.62 -18.70
CA THR A 169 -3.89 10.47 -19.55
C THR A 169 -4.62 9.19 -19.14
N ASN A 170 -4.97 8.33 -20.10
CA ASN A 170 -5.62 7.06 -19.84
C ASN A 170 -4.72 6.11 -19.02
N GLU A 171 -3.42 6.09 -19.28
CA GLU A 171 -2.47 5.24 -18.56
C GLU A 171 -2.43 5.57 -17.07
N ASN A 172 -2.33 6.85 -16.73
CA ASN A 172 -2.38 7.29 -15.33
C ASN A 172 -3.73 6.99 -14.70
N THR A 173 -4.84 7.11 -15.45
CA THR A 173 -6.17 6.77 -14.97
C THR A 173 -6.30 5.28 -14.64
N ILE A 174 -5.72 4.38 -15.45
CA ILE A 174 -5.67 2.94 -15.17
C ILE A 174 -4.92 2.67 -13.85
N ILE A 175 -3.75 3.28 -13.68
CA ILE A 175 -2.95 3.13 -12.46
C ILE A 175 -3.72 3.65 -11.24
N ALA A 176 -4.40 4.76 -11.36
CA ALA A 176 -5.18 5.35 -10.28
C ALA A 176 -6.43 4.52 -9.96
N LEU A 177 -7.17 4.08 -10.96
CA LEU A 177 -8.29 3.16 -10.75
C LEU A 177 -7.89 1.96 -9.90
N THR A 178 -6.70 1.38 -10.16
CA THR A 178 -6.23 0.25 -9.37
C THR A 178 -5.95 0.58 -7.90
N ARG A 179 -5.82 1.83 -7.54
CA ARG A 179 -5.51 2.29 -6.17
C ARG A 179 -6.70 2.91 -5.44
N PHE A 180 -7.49 3.71 -6.15
CA PHE A 180 -8.63 4.45 -5.58
C PHE A 180 -9.94 3.66 -5.58
N TRP A 181 -9.99 2.56 -6.30
CA TRP A 181 -11.23 1.82 -6.49
C TRP A 181 -11.85 1.27 -5.19
N SER A 182 -11.05 0.99 -4.18
CA SER A 182 -11.55 0.55 -2.88
C SER A 182 -12.14 1.68 -2.05
N ILE A 183 -11.97 2.94 -2.49
CA ILE A 183 -12.48 4.10 -1.77
C ILE A 183 -13.95 4.31 -2.13
N PRO A 184 -14.84 4.39 -1.15
CA PRO A 184 -16.24 4.75 -1.41
C PRO A 184 -16.35 6.11 -2.11
N VAL A 185 -17.29 6.28 -3.04
CA VAL A 185 -17.54 7.55 -3.74
C VAL A 185 -17.72 8.71 -2.75
N VAL A 186 -18.45 8.47 -1.66
CA VAL A 186 -18.62 9.45 -0.58
C VAL A 186 -17.27 9.98 -0.06
N LYS A 187 -16.26 9.13 0.05
CA LYS A 187 -14.91 9.58 0.46
C LYS A 187 -14.16 10.33 -0.63
N LEU A 188 -14.48 10.14 -1.89
CA LEU A 188 -13.92 10.97 -2.96
C LEU A 188 -14.39 12.42 -2.80
N ASP A 189 -15.69 12.62 -2.62
CA ASP A 189 -16.28 13.96 -2.50
C ASP A 189 -15.98 14.62 -1.16
N THR A 190 -16.03 13.88 -0.05
CA THR A 190 -15.88 14.43 1.30
C THR A 190 -14.45 14.55 1.78
N CYS A 191 -13.52 13.79 1.22
CA CYS A 191 -12.12 13.79 1.65
C CYS A 191 -11.14 14.07 0.50
N VAL A 192 -11.17 13.26 -0.57
CA VAL A 192 -10.10 13.32 -1.58
C VAL A 192 -10.11 14.64 -2.34
N ILE A 193 -11.28 15.08 -2.82
CA ILE A 193 -11.41 16.34 -3.57
C ILE A 193 -11.02 17.53 -2.71
N PRO A 194 -11.56 17.73 -1.50
CA PRO A 194 -11.16 18.82 -0.62
C PRO A 194 -9.69 18.81 -0.27
N ASN A 195 -9.11 17.64 0.03
CA ASN A 195 -7.69 17.53 0.36
C ASN A 195 -6.78 17.83 -0.82
N VAL A 196 -7.15 17.43 -2.03
CA VAL A 196 -6.41 17.80 -3.26
C VAL A 196 -6.50 19.29 -3.51
N ASN A 197 -7.69 19.90 -3.35
CA ASN A 197 -7.86 21.34 -3.52
C ASN A 197 -7.06 22.12 -2.50
N LEU A 198 -7.02 21.70 -1.24
CA LEU A 198 -6.16 22.31 -0.23
C LEU A 198 -4.67 22.29 -0.63
N LEU A 199 -4.18 21.17 -1.17
CA LEU A 199 -2.79 21.12 -1.66
C LEU A 199 -2.54 22.09 -2.83
N ARG A 200 -3.52 22.28 -3.72
CA ARG A 200 -3.46 23.25 -4.81
C ARG A 200 -3.45 24.70 -4.31
N GLU A 201 -4.35 25.01 -3.38
CA GLU A 201 -4.48 26.33 -2.77
C GLU A 201 -3.19 26.80 -2.09
N ILE A 202 -2.48 25.89 -1.43
CA ILE A 202 -1.19 26.20 -0.80
C ILE A 202 -0.01 26.18 -1.78
N GLY A 203 -0.25 25.95 -3.09
CA GLY A 203 0.74 26.03 -4.15
C GLY A 203 1.55 24.75 -4.40
N VAL A 204 1.12 23.59 -3.93
CA VAL A 204 1.80 22.33 -4.28
C VAL A 204 1.67 22.06 -5.78
N PRO A 205 2.78 21.83 -6.52
CA PRO A 205 2.73 21.55 -7.95
C PRO A 205 1.91 20.29 -8.29
N GLU A 206 1.16 20.33 -9.38
CA GLU A 206 0.31 19.21 -9.84
C GLU A 206 1.10 17.89 -9.98
N SER A 207 2.35 17.94 -10.47
CA SER A 207 3.20 16.77 -10.59
C SER A 207 3.51 16.11 -9.23
N ILE A 208 3.65 16.92 -8.18
CA ILE A 208 3.88 16.47 -6.80
C ILE A 208 2.58 15.90 -6.20
N ILE A 209 1.46 16.62 -6.36
CA ILE A 209 0.12 16.16 -5.94
C ILE A 209 -0.16 14.81 -6.59
N TRP A 210 0.10 14.70 -7.88
CA TRP A 210 -0.10 13.47 -8.62
C TRP A 210 0.77 12.31 -8.11
N GLY A 211 2.04 12.56 -7.90
CA GLY A 211 2.96 11.59 -7.29
C GLY A 211 2.50 11.15 -5.90
N PHE A 212 1.96 12.09 -5.11
CA PHE A 212 1.41 11.83 -3.77
C PHE A 212 0.17 10.93 -3.84
N ILE A 213 -0.79 11.28 -4.67
CA ILE A 213 -2.00 10.49 -4.93
C ILE A 213 -1.63 9.07 -5.39
N LYS A 214 -0.74 8.96 -6.37
CA LYS A 214 -0.32 7.66 -6.93
C LYS A 214 0.34 6.74 -5.92
N LYS A 215 1.09 7.27 -4.97
CA LYS A 215 1.86 6.46 -4.03
C LYS A 215 1.18 6.27 -2.68
N TRP A 216 0.42 7.25 -2.21
CA TRP A 216 -0.02 7.34 -0.81
C TRP A 216 -1.51 7.65 -0.65
N THR A 217 -2.33 6.84 -1.29
CA THR A 217 -3.80 6.99 -1.32
C THR A 217 -4.43 7.14 0.08
N ARG A 218 -3.88 6.44 1.09
CA ARG A 218 -4.41 6.56 2.47
C ARG A 218 -4.28 7.96 3.05
N ALA A 219 -3.19 8.65 2.77
CA ALA A 219 -2.99 10.00 3.31
C ALA A 219 -4.00 10.99 2.74
N ILE A 220 -4.28 10.91 1.43
CA ILE A 220 -5.24 11.81 0.79
C ILE A 220 -6.70 11.51 1.16
N THR A 221 -6.99 10.30 1.68
CA THR A 221 -8.32 9.92 2.17
C THR A 221 -8.53 10.19 3.66
N THR A 222 -7.59 10.86 4.30
CA THR A 222 -7.75 11.36 5.66
C THR A 222 -8.90 12.36 5.72
N ASP A 223 -9.60 12.41 6.85
CA ASP A 223 -10.60 13.44 7.12
C ASP A 223 -10.05 14.85 6.84
N THR A 224 -10.88 15.72 6.26
CA THR A 224 -10.44 17.02 5.75
C THR A 224 -9.95 17.96 6.85
N VAL A 225 -10.58 17.95 8.02
CA VAL A 225 -10.15 18.76 9.16
C VAL A 225 -8.78 18.31 9.61
N ARG A 226 -8.63 17.00 9.80
CA ARG A 226 -7.35 16.41 10.20
C ARG A 226 -6.27 16.60 9.14
N PHE A 227 -6.62 16.47 7.86
CA PHE A 227 -5.66 16.69 6.78
C PHE A 227 -5.17 18.13 6.74
N LYS A 228 -6.07 19.10 6.93
CA LYS A 228 -5.74 20.52 7.01
C LYS A 228 -4.79 20.81 8.17
N GLU A 229 -5.07 20.30 9.37
CA GLU A 229 -4.19 20.41 10.55
C GLU A 229 -2.78 19.88 10.26
N ILE A 230 -2.68 18.71 9.60
CA ILE A 230 -1.39 18.12 9.22
C ILE A 230 -0.65 19.02 8.23
N VAL A 231 -1.32 19.51 7.21
CA VAL A 231 -0.74 20.36 6.17
C VAL A 231 -0.23 21.70 6.77
N GLU A 232 -1.03 22.33 7.63
CA GLU A 232 -0.67 23.56 8.33
C GLU A 232 0.53 23.32 9.25
N GLY A 233 0.50 22.27 10.06
CA GLY A 233 1.62 21.92 10.93
C GLY A 233 2.93 21.66 10.17
N VAL A 234 2.87 20.98 9.04
CA VAL A 234 4.05 20.78 8.19
C VAL A 234 4.56 22.11 7.59
N LYS A 235 3.64 23.01 7.20
CA LYS A 235 4.02 24.37 6.75
C LYS A 235 4.72 25.18 7.83
N GLU A 236 4.20 25.14 9.04
CA GLU A 236 4.77 25.82 10.21
C GLU A 236 6.14 25.29 10.63
N MET A 237 6.43 24.01 10.35
CA MET A 237 7.78 23.44 10.49
C MET A 237 8.77 23.98 9.41
N GLY A 238 8.35 24.86 8.52
CA GLY A 238 9.19 25.44 7.49
C GLY A 238 9.34 24.61 6.21
N PHE A 239 8.52 23.59 6.01
CA PHE A 239 8.56 22.86 4.74
C PHE A 239 7.97 23.69 3.60
N ASN A 240 8.68 23.74 2.48
CA ASN A 240 8.25 24.45 1.29
C ASN A 240 7.27 23.60 0.45
N PRO A 241 6.01 24.03 0.24
CA PRO A 241 5.03 23.32 -0.57
C PRO A 241 5.47 23.00 -2.01
N LEU A 242 6.38 23.79 -2.58
CA LEU A 242 6.92 23.56 -3.91
C LEU A 242 7.89 22.37 -3.99
N ARG A 243 8.26 21.78 -2.86
CA ARG A 243 9.23 20.68 -2.79
C ARG A 243 8.57 19.36 -2.45
N LEU A 244 9.11 18.27 -3.01
CA LEU A 244 8.61 16.91 -2.76
C LEU A 244 8.63 16.52 -1.26
N ASN A 245 9.62 17.01 -0.50
CA ASN A 245 9.73 16.72 0.93
C ASN A 245 8.53 17.25 1.74
N PHE A 246 7.81 18.28 1.25
CA PHE A 246 6.58 18.75 1.87
C PHE A 246 5.52 17.63 1.95
N VAL A 247 5.16 17.03 0.83
CA VAL A 247 4.15 15.95 0.81
C VAL A 247 4.66 14.67 1.48
N GLN A 248 5.97 14.46 1.52
CA GLN A 248 6.58 13.38 2.29
C GLN A 248 6.42 13.61 3.81
N ALA A 249 6.55 14.85 4.26
CA ALA A 249 6.29 15.22 5.66
C ALA A 249 4.79 15.10 6.00
N VAL A 250 3.90 15.56 5.12
CA VAL A 250 2.45 15.35 5.27
C VAL A 250 2.13 13.86 5.40
N LEU A 251 2.73 13.01 4.56
CA LEU A 251 2.57 11.55 4.66
C LEU A 251 3.07 10.99 6.00
N ALA A 252 4.28 11.37 6.39
CA ALA A 252 4.88 10.91 7.63
C ALA A 252 4.00 11.27 8.84
N TYR A 253 3.49 12.49 8.85
CA TYR A 253 2.59 12.98 9.89
C TYR A 253 1.22 12.30 9.90
N SER A 254 0.63 12.04 8.71
CA SER A 254 -0.67 11.38 8.61
C SER A 254 -0.66 9.94 9.11
N GLY A 255 0.50 9.29 9.10
CA GLY A 255 0.69 7.91 9.53
C GLY A 255 1.09 7.72 10.99
N MET A 256 1.24 8.81 11.78
CA MET A 256 1.74 8.74 13.15
C MET A 256 0.82 9.42 14.16
N ASN A 257 0.73 8.83 15.35
CA ASN A 257 0.23 9.49 16.55
C ASN A 257 1.39 9.98 17.43
N LYS A 258 1.08 10.75 18.47
CA LYS A 258 2.05 11.34 19.39
C LYS A 258 2.97 10.28 20.01
N SER A 259 2.41 9.22 20.53
CA SER A 259 3.19 8.13 21.15
C SER A 259 4.16 7.49 20.18
N THR A 260 3.75 7.25 18.94
CA THR A 260 4.64 6.68 17.89
C THR A 260 5.76 7.66 17.54
N TRP A 261 5.47 8.95 17.43
CA TRP A 261 6.47 9.99 17.22
C TRP A 261 7.52 9.99 18.34
N GLU A 262 7.07 10.08 19.60
CA GLU A 262 7.93 10.11 20.79
C GLU A 262 8.84 8.87 20.87
N ARG A 263 8.30 7.68 20.63
CA ARG A 263 9.11 6.46 20.62
C ARG A 263 10.23 6.48 19.58
N LYS A 264 9.95 6.96 18.36
CA LYS A 264 10.94 7.05 17.29
C LYS A 264 11.98 8.13 17.57
N VAL A 265 11.57 9.28 18.11
CA VAL A 265 12.50 10.31 18.58
C VAL A 265 13.41 9.74 19.68
N ASN A 266 12.85 9.02 20.64
CA ASN A 266 13.62 8.37 21.69
C ASN A 266 14.61 7.31 21.16
N ALA A 267 14.26 6.59 20.08
CA ALA A 267 15.17 5.66 19.44
C ALA A 267 16.44 6.37 18.90
N TYR A 268 16.29 7.56 18.31
CA TYR A 268 17.44 8.36 17.89
C TYR A 268 18.20 8.99 19.06
N LYS A 269 17.49 9.46 20.11
CA LYS A 269 18.11 10.03 21.32
C LYS A 269 19.03 9.03 22.04
N ARG A 270 18.74 7.73 21.98
CA ARG A 270 19.62 6.67 22.52
C ARG A 270 21.02 6.65 21.87
N TRP A 271 21.16 7.24 20.70
CA TRP A 271 22.42 7.38 19.97
C TRP A 271 23.06 8.77 20.16
N GLY A 272 22.62 9.54 21.15
CA GLY A 272 23.18 10.84 21.50
C GLY A 272 22.68 12.01 20.66
N LEU A 273 21.67 11.82 19.78
CA LEU A 273 21.11 12.91 18.99
C LEU A 273 20.14 13.75 19.83
N SER A 274 20.26 15.07 19.74
CA SER A 274 19.30 15.98 20.34
C SER A 274 17.98 16.01 19.57
N GLU A 275 16.93 16.52 20.19
CA GLU A 275 15.62 16.64 19.55
C GLU A 275 15.66 17.63 18.38
N GLU A 276 16.42 18.70 18.50
CA GLU A 276 16.66 19.67 17.43
C GLU A 276 17.35 19.02 16.24
N GLU A 277 18.37 18.20 16.47
CA GLU A 277 19.07 17.47 15.42
C GLU A 277 18.14 16.50 14.70
N ILE A 278 17.26 15.80 15.43
CA ILE A 278 16.26 14.89 14.87
C ILE A 278 15.26 15.67 14.00
N LEU A 279 14.82 16.85 14.45
CA LEU A 279 13.94 17.73 13.66
C LEU A 279 14.63 18.25 12.40
N VAL A 280 15.92 18.59 12.47
CA VAL A 280 16.72 18.95 11.28
C VAL A 280 16.82 17.78 10.31
N ALA A 281 17.05 16.55 10.82
CA ALA A 281 17.06 15.35 10.00
C ALA A 281 15.70 15.10 9.33
N PHE A 282 14.61 15.24 10.09
CA PHE A 282 13.24 15.16 9.57
C PHE A 282 12.99 16.20 8.48
N GLY A 283 13.42 17.44 8.67
CA GLY A 283 13.33 18.52 7.67
C GLY A 283 14.02 18.18 6.37
N LYS A 284 15.18 17.51 6.42
CA LYS A 284 15.92 17.08 5.23
C LYS A 284 15.28 15.88 4.54
N SER A 285 14.83 14.88 5.30
CA SER A 285 14.24 13.64 4.80
C SER A 285 13.16 13.11 5.75
N PRO A 286 11.88 13.46 5.54
CA PRO A 286 10.79 13.01 6.41
C PRO A 286 10.69 11.48 6.54
N GLN A 287 11.24 10.75 5.61
CA GLN A 287 11.22 9.29 5.61
C GLN A 287 12.02 8.67 6.77
N CYS A 288 12.99 9.39 7.35
CA CYS A 288 13.80 8.88 8.47
C CYS A 288 12.96 8.53 9.68
N ILE A 289 11.81 9.20 9.89
CA ILE A 289 10.91 8.92 11.00
C ILE A 289 9.83 7.87 10.66
N THR A 290 9.66 7.51 9.39
CA THR A 290 8.62 6.56 8.98
C THR A 290 9.02 5.09 9.17
N VAL A 291 10.30 4.81 9.30
CA VAL A 291 10.84 3.46 9.53
C VAL A 291 10.53 2.97 10.94
N SER A 292 10.54 1.66 11.18
CA SER A 292 10.31 1.09 12.52
C SER A 292 11.43 1.45 13.51
N GLU A 293 11.12 1.47 14.79
CA GLU A 293 12.11 1.69 15.86
C GLU A 293 13.25 0.66 15.78
N ASP A 294 12.90 -0.62 15.58
CA ASP A 294 13.89 -1.69 15.39
C ASP A 294 14.84 -1.39 14.23
N LYS A 295 14.30 -0.94 13.10
CA LYS A 295 15.14 -0.57 11.96
C LYS A 295 16.03 0.64 12.28
N ILE A 296 15.54 1.65 12.99
CA ILE A 296 16.37 2.77 13.45
C ILE A 296 17.54 2.23 14.29
N MET A 297 17.24 1.41 15.30
CA MET A 297 18.26 0.85 16.19
C MET A 297 19.30 0.02 15.45
N ARG A 298 18.87 -0.89 14.58
CA ARG A 298 19.78 -1.77 13.80
C ARG A 298 20.66 -0.99 12.82
N VAL A 299 20.11 0.00 12.13
CA VAL A 299 20.89 0.84 11.20
C VAL A 299 21.87 1.72 11.96
N MET A 300 21.45 2.31 13.08
CA MET A 300 22.34 3.13 13.91
C MET A 300 23.46 2.28 14.53
N ASP A 301 23.15 1.10 15.06
CA ASP A 301 24.14 0.16 15.58
C ASP A 301 25.19 -0.22 14.53
N PHE A 302 24.73 -0.57 13.35
CA PHE A 302 25.61 -0.89 12.22
C PHE A 302 26.52 0.28 11.84
N LEU A 303 25.99 1.50 11.76
CA LEU A 303 26.78 2.67 11.35
C LEU A 303 27.74 3.12 12.46
N VAL A 304 27.28 3.18 13.71
CA VAL A 304 28.09 3.71 14.82
C VAL A 304 29.06 2.66 15.33
N ASN A 305 28.57 1.51 15.73
CA ASN A 305 29.40 0.46 16.33
C ASN A 305 30.12 -0.41 15.27
N GLY A 306 29.45 -0.73 14.17
CA GLY A 306 30.00 -1.57 13.10
C GLY A 306 30.94 -0.83 12.15
N MET A 307 30.68 0.44 11.84
CA MET A 307 31.46 1.21 10.88
C MET A 307 32.28 2.35 11.52
N GLY A 308 32.14 2.60 12.82
CA GLY A 308 32.81 3.69 13.52
C GLY A 308 32.42 5.09 13.07
N VAL A 309 31.18 5.24 12.59
CA VAL A 309 30.66 6.52 12.06
C VAL A 309 29.97 7.29 13.18
N GLU A 310 30.20 8.60 13.30
CA GLU A 310 29.50 9.42 14.28
C GLU A 310 27.99 9.44 14.03
N ALA A 311 27.20 9.36 15.11
CA ALA A 311 25.74 9.39 15.04
C ALA A 311 25.21 10.66 14.34
N SER A 312 25.91 11.79 14.49
CA SER A 312 25.61 13.07 13.83
C SER A 312 25.57 12.97 12.30
N LEU A 313 26.16 11.92 11.69
CA LEU A 313 26.09 11.70 10.25
C LEU A 313 24.65 11.51 9.78
N ILE A 314 23.77 10.95 10.61
CA ILE A 314 22.34 10.80 10.28
C ILE A 314 21.66 12.16 10.12
N VAL A 315 22.05 13.16 10.90
CA VAL A 315 21.53 14.53 10.73
C VAL A 315 21.96 15.13 9.40
N LYS A 316 23.16 14.78 8.92
CA LYS A 316 23.69 15.21 7.62
C LYS A 316 23.03 14.46 6.47
N CYS A 317 22.80 13.13 6.63
CA CYS A 317 22.21 12.25 5.61
C CYS A 317 21.13 11.29 6.18
N PRO A 318 19.93 11.81 6.54
CA PRO A 318 18.89 11.02 7.19
C PRO A 318 18.34 9.88 6.34
N THR A 319 18.53 9.95 5.04
CA THR A 319 18.10 8.92 4.09
C THR A 319 18.70 7.54 4.39
N LEU A 320 19.87 7.49 5.07
CA LEU A 320 20.54 6.23 5.43
C LEU A 320 19.63 5.29 6.22
N THR A 321 18.84 5.80 7.16
CA THR A 321 17.93 4.98 7.96
C THR A 321 16.80 4.34 7.15
N SER A 322 16.50 4.90 5.97
CA SER A 322 15.49 4.37 5.06
C SER A 322 16.02 3.26 4.15
N LEU A 323 17.34 3.13 4.00
CA LEU A 323 17.97 2.10 3.18
C LEU A 323 17.82 0.71 3.84
N SER A 324 17.86 -0.36 3.02
CA SER A 324 17.91 -1.72 3.56
C SER A 324 19.27 -1.96 4.18
N LEU A 325 19.28 -2.42 5.44
CA LEU A 325 20.50 -2.79 6.13
C LEU A 325 21.14 -3.99 5.44
N GLU A 326 20.38 -5.06 5.25
CA GLU A 326 20.84 -6.34 4.70
C GLU A 326 21.18 -6.25 3.21
N LYS A 327 20.29 -5.62 2.41
CA LYS A 327 20.44 -5.60 0.94
C LYS A 327 21.22 -4.43 0.40
N ARG A 328 21.65 -3.49 1.25
CA ARG A 328 22.36 -2.31 0.76
C ARG A 328 23.51 -1.86 1.64
N LEU A 329 23.26 -1.60 2.93
CA LEU A 329 24.30 -1.03 3.78
C LEU A 329 25.41 -2.05 4.05
N ILE A 330 25.08 -3.26 4.49
CA ILE A 330 26.07 -4.32 4.79
C ILE A 330 26.87 -4.73 3.55
N PRO A 331 26.25 -5.09 2.40
CA PRO A 331 27.02 -5.51 1.24
C PRO A 331 27.98 -4.42 0.73
N ARG A 332 27.55 -3.17 0.71
CA ARG A 332 28.38 -2.05 0.26
C ARG A 332 29.49 -1.73 1.23
N ALA A 333 29.23 -1.80 2.53
CA ALA A 333 30.24 -1.62 3.55
C ALA A 333 31.33 -2.68 3.45
N SER A 334 30.98 -3.95 3.27
CA SER A 334 31.95 -5.04 3.12
C SER A 334 32.90 -4.80 1.94
N VAL A 335 32.38 -4.36 0.80
CA VAL A 335 33.22 -4.00 -0.35
C VAL A 335 34.16 -2.83 -0.01
N ILE A 336 33.66 -1.78 0.60
CA ILE A 336 34.45 -0.60 0.96
C ILE A 336 35.54 -0.96 1.99
N GLN A 337 35.24 -1.79 2.98
CA GLN A 337 36.22 -2.26 3.98
C GLN A 337 37.37 -3.03 3.33
N VAL A 338 37.09 -3.91 2.36
CA VAL A 338 38.13 -4.62 1.61
C VAL A 338 38.99 -3.63 0.79
N LEU A 339 38.36 -2.69 0.11
CA LEU A 339 39.09 -1.68 -0.66
C LEU A 339 39.97 -0.78 0.24
N GLN A 340 39.46 -0.43 1.42
CA GLN A 340 40.23 0.36 2.41
C GLN A 340 41.37 -0.43 3.01
N SER A 341 41.19 -1.72 3.32
CA SER A 341 42.28 -2.58 3.85
C SER A 341 43.42 -2.78 2.86
N LYS A 342 43.11 -2.78 1.57
CA LYS A 342 44.08 -2.85 0.47
C LYS A 342 44.67 -1.48 0.08
N GLY A 343 44.24 -0.38 0.72
CA GLY A 343 44.70 0.97 0.40
C GLY A 343 44.20 1.53 -0.92
N LEU A 344 43.25 0.86 -1.57
CA LEU A 344 42.70 1.25 -2.89
C LEU A 344 41.75 2.44 -2.81
N VAL A 345 41.11 2.65 -1.65
CA VAL A 345 40.26 3.82 -1.39
C VAL A 345 40.63 4.48 -0.05
N LYS A 346 40.39 5.77 0.07
CA LYS A 346 40.74 6.54 1.26
C LYS A 346 39.93 6.10 2.48
N LYS A 347 40.60 5.96 3.64
CA LYS A 347 39.94 5.62 4.93
C LYS A 347 38.90 6.66 5.36
N ASN A 348 39.08 7.93 5.05
CA ASN A 348 38.17 9.03 5.39
C ASN A 348 37.14 9.34 4.28
N MET A 349 36.81 8.34 3.44
CA MET A 349 35.79 8.48 2.42
C MET A 349 34.44 8.84 3.02
N TYR A 350 33.68 9.73 2.36
CA TYR A 350 32.33 10.11 2.76
C TYR A 350 31.33 8.97 2.43
N LEU A 351 31.16 8.05 3.35
CA LEU A 351 30.35 6.83 3.23
C LEU A 351 28.88 7.08 2.81
N PRO A 352 28.17 8.13 3.28
CA PRO A 352 26.78 8.35 2.89
C PRO A 352 26.57 8.38 1.38
N ARG A 353 27.49 9.00 0.65
CA ARG A 353 27.40 9.06 -0.80
C ARG A 353 27.49 7.68 -1.44
N VAL A 354 28.36 6.81 -0.91
CA VAL A 354 28.51 5.44 -1.38
C VAL A 354 27.25 4.63 -1.18
N PHE A 355 26.65 4.73 -0.01
CA PHE A 355 25.44 3.99 0.32
C PHE A 355 24.21 4.45 -0.50
N VAL A 356 24.17 5.71 -0.93
CA VAL A 356 23.04 6.27 -1.68
C VAL A 356 23.13 6.03 -3.19
N TYR A 357 24.30 5.73 -3.76
CA TYR A 357 24.45 5.46 -5.20
C TYR A 357 23.44 4.41 -5.70
N GLY A 358 22.97 4.57 -6.96
CA GLY A 358 22.27 3.50 -7.67
C GLY A 358 23.13 2.23 -7.73
N GLU A 359 22.50 1.08 -7.92
CA GLU A 359 23.20 -0.21 -7.91
C GLU A 359 24.30 -0.28 -8.99
N GLU A 360 23.93 0.03 -10.20
CA GLU A 360 24.82 0.02 -11.36
C GLU A 360 26.05 0.92 -11.15
N LEU A 361 25.83 2.15 -10.66
CA LEU A 361 26.91 3.09 -10.40
C LEU A 361 27.82 2.65 -9.25
N PHE A 362 27.26 2.00 -8.22
CA PHE A 362 28.06 1.43 -7.13
C PHE A 362 28.95 0.31 -7.65
N LEU A 363 28.39 -0.66 -8.37
CA LEU A 363 29.15 -1.77 -8.94
C LEU A 363 30.25 -1.26 -9.89
N GLN A 364 29.94 -0.33 -10.75
CA GLN A 364 30.92 0.26 -11.65
C GLN A 364 32.10 0.89 -10.89
N LYS A 365 31.80 1.73 -9.87
CA LYS A 365 32.84 2.53 -9.19
C LYS A 365 33.65 1.75 -8.15
N PHE A 366 33.08 0.74 -7.51
CA PHE A 366 33.69 0.09 -6.34
C PHE A 366 33.91 -1.42 -6.52
N VAL A 367 33.41 -2.01 -7.57
CA VAL A 367 33.62 -3.43 -7.86
C VAL A 367 34.34 -3.61 -9.18
N THR A 368 33.78 -3.09 -10.28
CA THR A 368 34.33 -3.29 -11.62
C THR A 368 35.65 -2.56 -11.82
N CYS A 369 35.77 -1.30 -11.30
CA CYS A 369 37.01 -0.53 -11.42
C CYS A 369 38.22 -1.16 -10.71
N TYR A 370 37.98 -2.03 -9.72
CA TYR A 370 39.04 -2.70 -8.92
C TYR A 370 39.10 -4.21 -9.19
N LYS A 371 38.62 -4.67 -10.36
CA LYS A 371 38.55 -6.10 -10.68
C LYS A 371 39.91 -6.79 -10.71
N GLU A 372 40.94 -6.09 -11.10
CA GLU A 372 42.33 -6.63 -11.18
C GLU A 372 42.96 -6.71 -9.79
N GLU A 373 42.76 -5.71 -8.95
CA GLU A 373 43.36 -5.62 -7.61
C GLU A 373 42.58 -6.39 -6.55
N ALA A 374 41.29 -6.62 -6.81
CA ALA A 374 40.36 -7.27 -5.88
C ALA A 374 39.30 -8.09 -6.63
N SER A 375 39.73 -9.19 -7.27
CA SER A 375 38.90 -10.07 -8.11
C SER A 375 37.64 -10.61 -7.41
N ASP A 376 37.70 -10.81 -6.09
CA ASP A 376 36.65 -11.45 -5.30
C ASP A 376 35.56 -10.48 -4.82
N LEU A 377 35.67 -9.17 -5.12
CA LEU A 377 34.71 -8.16 -4.65
C LEU A 377 33.28 -8.44 -5.09
N LEU A 378 33.10 -8.87 -6.33
CA LEU A 378 31.75 -9.18 -6.85
C LEU A 378 31.15 -10.40 -6.14
N LYS A 379 31.98 -11.41 -5.84
CA LYS A 379 31.57 -12.61 -5.11
C LYS A 379 31.18 -12.23 -3.68
N LEU A 380 32.04 -11.49 -2.97
CA LEU A 380 31.76 -10.96 -1.64
C LEU A 380 30.46 -10.16 -1.60
N TYR A 381 30.26 -9.27 -2.57
CA TYR A 381 29.06 -8.44 -2.65
C TYR A 381 27.80 -9.30 -2.78
N LYS A 382 27.81 -10.31 -3.68
CA LYS A 382 26.70 -11.23 -3.88
C LYS A 382 26.42 -12.09 -2.64
N GLU A 383 27.45 -12.67 -2.03
CA GLU A 383 27.31 -13.46 -0.80
C GLU A 383 26.64 -12.66 0.33
N LYS A 384 26.94 -11.35 0.42
CA LYS A 384 26.31 -10.47 1.42
C LYS A 384 24.91 -10.01 1.05
N LEU A 385 24.48 -10.19 -0.19
CA LEU A 385 23.10 -9.94 -0.62
C LEU A 385 22.18 -11.14 -0.36
N ASP A 386 22.74 -12.35 -0.32
CA ASP A 386 22.01 -13.61 -0.14
C ASP A 386 21.80 -13.97 1.34
N LEU A 387 22.42 -13.21 2.27
CA LEU A 387 22.22 -13.29 3.72
C LEU A 387 21.03 -12.43 4.17
#